data_0ac4074b0347ad8c61745e0ecde5d084
#
_entry.id   0ac4074b0347ad8c61745e0ecde5d084
#
_cell.length_a   1.000
_cell.length_b   1.000
_cell.length_c   1.000
_cell.angle_alpha   90.00
_cell.angle_beta   90.00
_cell.angle_gamma   90.00
#
_symmetry.space_group_name_H-M   'P 1'
#
loop_
_entity.id
_entity.type
_entity.pdbx_description
1 polymer ?
#
loop_
_entity_poly.entity_id
_entity_poly.type
_entity_poly.pdbx_seq_one_letter_code
_entity_poly.pdbx_strand_id
1 'polypeptide(L)'
;MCIRDSLIGERTAEEIKIKIGTCYRRPENITLDIRGRNLVTGLPKTVTVTSDETEEALREPASQICEAVHSVLERTPPELAADIADRGIVLTGGGALLHGLEELLEEKTGITTMTAEDPLRAVAIGTGKYIELLSEKNN
;
A
#
# COMPACT_ATOMS: atom_id res chain seq x y z
N MET A 1 4.87 -10.53 16.41
CA MET A 1 5.05 -9.09 16.21
C MET A 1 4.95 -8.39 17.57
N CYS A 2 5.91 -7.56 17.93
CA CYS A 2 5.97 -6.91 19.23
C CYS A 2 5.75 -5.40 19.10
N ILE A 3 4.88 -4.86 19.94
CA ILE A 3 4.65 -3.41 20.05
C ILE A 3 4.73 -3.05 21.52
N ARG A 4 5.68 -2.18 21.91
CA ARG A 4 5.89 -1.69 23.28
C ARG A 4 5.81 -2.82 24.34
N ASP A 5 6.65 -3.85 24.17
CA ASP A 5 6.68 -5.05 25.02
C ASP A 5 5.38 -5.86 25.06
N SER A 6 4.53 -5.70 24.05
CA SER A 6 3.31 -6.48 23.88
C SER A 6 3.36 -7.30 22.60
N LEU A 7 2.97 -8.57 22.70
CA LEU A 7 2.85 -9.46 21.55
C LEU A 7 1.44 -9.39 20.98
N ILE A 8 1.36 -9.12 19.68
CA ILE A 8 0.11 -9.13 18.91
C ILE A 8 0.18 -10.19 17.82
N GLY A 9 -1.00 -10.73 17.45
CA GLY A 9 -1.11 -11.66 16.32
C GLY A 9 -1.06 -10.95 14.96
N GLU A 10 -0.82 -11.73 13.90
CA GLU A 10 -0.79 -11.21 12.51
C GLU A 10 -2.10 -10.54 12.12
N ARG A 11 -3.24 -11.11 12.51
CA ARG A 11 -4.56 -10.54 12.24
C ARG A 11 -4.73 -9.15 12.86
N THR A 12 -4.24 -8.96 14.09
CA THR A 12 -4.27 -7.64 14.75
C THR A 12 -3.34 -6.65 14.05
N ALA A 13 -2.18 -7.11 13.59
CA ALA A 13 -1.24 -6.29 12.83
C ALA A 13 -1.84 -5.85 11.48
N GLU A 14 -2.54 -6.76 10.78
CA GLU A 14 -3.25 -6.43 9.55
C GLU A 14 -4.40 -5.43 9.79
N GLU A 15 -5.14 -5.59 10.89
CA GLU A 15 -6.20 -4.66 11.27
C GLU A 15 -5.64 -3.25 11.53
N ILE A 16 -4.49 -3.12 12.20
CA ILE A 16 -3.79 -1.86 12.39
C ILE A 16 -3.44 -1.24 11.02
N LYS A 17 -2.83 -2.03 10.13
CA LYS A 17 -2.45 -1.59 8.79
C LYS A 17 -3.66 -1.06 8.01
N ILE A 18 -4.78 -1.77 8.03
CA ILE A 18 -5.99 -1.38 7.28
C ILE A 18 -6.62 -0.11 7.86
N LYS A 19 -6.70 0.02 9.19
CA LYS A 19 -7.41 1.12 9.84
C LYS A 19 -6.61 2.42 9.93
N ILE A 20 -5.33 2.32 10.31
CA ILE A 20 -4.49 3.49 10.59
C ILE A 20 -3.14 3.46 9.87
N GLY A 21 -2.84 2.38 9.13
CA GLY A 21 -1.59 2.24 8.39
C GLY A 21 -1.41 3.37 7.38
N THR A 22 -0.21 3.93 7.33
CA THR A 22 0.16 4.95 6.36
C THR A 22 1.64 4.84 6.04
N CYS A 23 2.01 5.12 4.80
CA CYS A 23 3.40 5.25 4.37
C CYS A 23 3.78 6.70 4.02
N TYR A 24 2.86 7.63 4.21
CA TYR A 24 3.07 9.06 4.04
C TYR A 24 2.45 9.82 5.21
N ARG A 25 3.05 10.95 5.60
CA ARG A 25 2.62 11.70 6.77
C ARG A 25 1.18 12.18 6.64
N ARG A 26 0.35 11.84 7.63
CA ARG A 26 -1.02 12.34 7.74
C ARG A 26 -1.04 13.72 8.39
N PRO A 27 -1.99 14.60 8.01
CA PRO A 27 -2.20 15.89 8.70
C PRO A 27 -2.66 15.69 10.15
N GLU A 28 -3.40 14.61 10.43
CA GLU A 28 -3.89 14.27 11.75
C GLU A 28 -3.37 12.90 12.18
N ASN A 29 -2.90 12.80 13.42
CA ASN A 29 -2.44 11.55 14.00
C ASN A 29 -3.65 10.74 14.49
N ILE A 30 -3.93 9.63 13.82
CA ILE A 30 -5.03 8.72 14.16
C ILE A 30 -4.53 7.69 15.17
N THR A 31 -5.35 7.38 16.16
CA THR A 31 -5.03 6.38 17.19
C THR A 31 -5.96 5.18 17.13
N LEU A 32 -5.44 4.01 17.49
CA LEU A 32 -6.19 2.77 17.58
C LEU A 32 -5.78 1.99 18.82
N ASP A 33 -6.76 1.64 19.65
CA ASP A 33 -6.53 0.77 20.79
C ASP A 33 -6.59 -0.70 20.38
N ILE A 34 -5.53 -1.43 20.67
CA ILE A 34 -5.39 -2.86 20.39
C ILE A 34 -5.14 -3.64 21.65
N ARG A 35 -5.53 -4.92 21.63
CA ARG A 35 -5.26 -5.84 22.73
C ARG A 35 -4.14 -6.80 22.35
N GLY A 36 -3.19 -6.94 23.22
CA GLY A 36 -2.07 -7.86 23.11
C GLY A 36 -1.74 -8.52 24.43
N ARG A 37 -0.71 -9.36 24.44
CA ARG A 37 -0.16 -9.97 25.65
C ARG A 37 1.11 -9.25 26.06
N ASN A 38 1.17 -8.76 27.29
CA ASN A 38 2.40 -8.21 27.83
C ASN A 38 3.49 -9.29 27.91
N LEU A 39 4.67 -9.02 27.36
CA LEU A 39 5.76 -9.98 27.31
C LEU A 39 6.43 -10.22 28.68
N VAL A 40 6.34 -9.25 29.58
CA VAL A 40 6.95 -9.34 30.92
C VAL A 40 6.04 -10.09 31.89
N THR A 41 4.75 -9.72 31.92
CA THR A 41 3.77 -10.27 32.87
C THR A 41 2.98 -11.44 32.34
N GLY A 42 2.94 -11.63 31.03
CA GLY A 42 2.12 -12.64 30.34
C GLY A 42 0.62 -12.31 30.31
N LEU A 43 0.19 -11.19 30.91
CA LEU A 43 -1.21 -10.80 31.04
C LEU A 43 -1.70 -10.01 29.81
N PRO A 44 -3.02 -10.01 29.54
CA PRO A 44 -3.62 -9.14 28.54
C PRO A 44 -3.31 -7.67 28.83
N LYS A 45 -2.95 -6.92 27.79
CA LYS A 45 -2.66 -5.49 27.86
C LYS A 45 -3.30 -4.77 26.67
N THR A 46 -3.94 -3.64 26.92
CA THR A 46 -4.36 -2.72 25.86
C THR A 46 -3.23 -1.73 25.57
N VAL A 47 -2.95 -1.50 24.31
CA VAL A 47 -1.93 -0.57 23.83
C VAL A 47 -2.57 0.33 22.76
N THR A 48 -2.39 1.64 22.92
CA THR A 48 -2.77 2.62 21.88
C THR A 48 -1.64 2.73 20.87
N VAL A 49 -1.93 2.49 19.60
CA VAL A 49 -1.01 2.64 18.46
C VAL A 49 -1.44 3.86 17.66
N THR A 50 -0.48 4.60 17.13
CA THR A 50 -0.70 5.82 16.36
C THR A 50 -0.35 5.65 14.90
N SER A 51 -0.92 6.48 14.02
CA SER A 51 -0.56 6.47 12.61
C SER A 51 0.90 6.85 12.35
N ASP A 52 1.49 7.71 13.19
CA ASP A 52 2.91 8.07 13.10
C ASP A 52 3.82 6.86 13.36
N GLU A 53 3.46 6.00 14.33
CA GLU A 53 4.19 4.75 14.58
C GLU A 53 4.04 3.77 13.42
N THR A 54 2.89 3.74 12.75
CA THR A 54 2.70 2.89 11.56
C THR A 54 3.49 3.43 10.37
N GLU A 55 3.58 4.74 10.18
CA GLU A 55 4.40 5.35 9.14
C GLU A 55 5.88 4.98 9.34
N GLU A 56 6.39 5.09 10.55
CA GLU A 56 7.77 4.72 10.85
C GLU A 56 8.03 3.22 10.55
N ALA A 57 7.10 2.35 10.94
CA ALA A 57 7.21 0.91 10.70
C ALA A 57 7.11 0.53 9.22
N LEU A 58 6.35 1.27 8.42
CA LEU A 58 6.12 1.01 7.00
C LEU A 58 7.11 1.73 6.09
N ARG A 59 7.93 2.63 6.61
CA ARG A 59 8.87 3.46 5.83
C ARG A 59 9.83 2.62 5.01
N GLU A 60 10.45 1.60 5.61
CA GLU A 60 11.41 0.75 4.90
C GLU A 60 10.75 -0.10 3.81
N PRO A 61 9.66 -0.85 4.07
CA PRO A 61 8.95 -1.57 3.00
C PRO A 61 8.44 -0.66 1.89
N ALA A 62 7.93 0.52 2.21
CA ALA A 62 7.46 1.48 1.23
C ALA A 62 8.61 2.03 0.37
N SER A 63 9.77 2.31 0.97
CA SER A 63 10.97 2.71 0.23
C SER A 63 11.42 1.64 -0.75
N GLN A 64 11.40 0.37 -0.35
CA GLN A 64 11.75 -0.75 -1.24
C GLN A 64 10.80 -0.84 -2.45
N ILE A 65 9.51 -0.56 -2.26
CA ILE A 65 8.55 -0.49 -3.36
C ILE A 65 8.91 0.66 -4.32
N CYS A 66 9.19 1.84 -3.79
CA CYS A 66 9.59 3.00 -4.60
C CYS A 66 10.88 2.73 -5.38
N GLU A 67 11.87 2.12 -4.77
CA GLU A 67 13.14 1.72 -5.43
C GLU A 67 12.90 0.71 -6.55
N ALA A 68 12.00 -0.25 -6.33
CA ALA A 68 11.64 -1.22 -7.37
C ALA A 68 10.97 -0.53 -8.56
N VAL A 69 10.04 0.38 -8.31
CA VAL A 69 9.39 1.19 -9.37
C VAL A 69 10.42 2.02 -10.12
N HIS A 70 11.29 2.72 -9.42
CA HIS A 70 12.36 3.53 -10.02
C HIS A 70 13.29 2.70 -10.91
N SER A 71 13.71 1.52 -10.42
CA SER A 71 14.55 0.59 -11.18
C SER A 71 13.87 0.08 -12.46
N VAL A 72 12.55 -0.07 -12.47
CA VAL A 72 11.79 -0.44 -13.68
C VAL A 72 11.74 0.74 -14.65
N LEU A 73 11.47 1.96 -14.16
CA LEU A 73 11.42 3.17 -14.99
C LEU A 73 12.77 3.46 -15.65
N GLU A 74 13.90 3.31 -14.94
CA GLU A 74 15.24 3.49 -15.49
C GLU A 74 15.57 2.56 -16.66
N ARG A 75 14.99 1.36 -16.65
CA ARG A 75 15.20 0.35 -17.71
C ARG A 75 14.14 0.40 -18.80
N THR A 76 13.16 1.27 -18.67
CA THR A 76 12.07 1.43 -19.63
C THR A 76 12.59 2.21 -20.87
N PRO A 77 12.32 1.72 -22.10
CA PRO A 77 12.67 2.43 -23.32
C PRO A 77 12.07 3.85 -23.35
N PRO A 78 12.77 4.84 -23.96
CA PRO A 78 12.35 6.25 -23.93
C PRO A 78 10.93 6.50 -24.44
N GLU A 79 10.49 5.77 -25.45
CA GLU A 79 9.14 5.92 -26.03
C GLU A 79 8.07 5.51 -25.03
N LEU A 80 8.28 4.41 -24.28
CA LEU A 80 7.37 3.97 -23.24
C LEU A 80 7.45 4.84 -21.99
N ALA A 81 8.62 5.37 -21.69
CA ALA A 81 8.78 6.30 -20.57
C ALA A 81 7.99 7.61 -20.80
N ALA A 82 7.93 8.09 -22.05
CA ALA A 82 7.09 9.23 -22.41
C ALA A 82 5.59 8.92 -22.21
N ASP A 83 5.14 7.75 -22.67
CA ASP A 83 3.75 7.32 -22.45
C ASP A 83 3.39 7.20 -20.95
N ILE A 84 4.32 6.72 -20.12
CA ILE A 84 4.12 6.63 -18.66
C ILE A 84 4.04 8.02 -18.04
N ALA A 85 4.86 8.95 -18.48
CA ALA A 85 4.83 10.33 -17.97
C ALA A 85 3.48 11.01 -18.26
N ASP A 86 2.87 10.73 -19.42
CA ASP A 86 1.59 11.30 -19.83
C ASP A 86 0.40 10.60 -19.17
N ARG A 87 0.43 9.28 -19.03
CA ARG A 87 -0.70 8.48 -18.54
C ARG A 87 -0.68 8.22 -17.04
N GLY A 88 0.48 8.29 -16.41
CA GLY A 88 0.68 7.99 -15.01
C GLY A 88 0.83 6.51 -14.68
N ILE A 89 0.91 6.24 -13.38
CA ILE A 89 0.99 4.90 -12.80
C ILE A 89 -0.35 4.55 -12.15
N VAL A 90 -0.89 3.38 -12.45
CA VAL A 90 -2.14 2.90 -11.84
C VAL A 90 -1.82 1.79 -10.85
N LEU A 91 -2.20 1.99 -9.58
CA LEU A 91 -2.05 1.03 -8.51
C LEU A 91 -3.25 0.09 -8.44
N THR A 92 -3.00 -1.21 -8.29
CA THR A 92 -4.04 -2.24 -8.13
C THR A 92 -3.68 -3.20 -7.00
N GLY A 93 -4.66 -4.01 -6.59
CA GLY A 93 -4.49 -4.95 -5.48
C GLY A 93 -4.70 -4.31 -4.10
N GLY A 94 -4.68 -5.12 -3.06
CA GLY A 94 -4.95 -4.66 -1.68
C GLY A 94 -3.91 -3.69 -1.14
N GLY A 95 -2.67 -3.76 -1.60
CA GLY A 95 -1.60 -2.85 -1.22
C GLY A 95 -1.83 -1.41 -1.69
N ALA A 96 -2.55 -1.22 -2.80
CA ALA A 96 -2.92 0.09 -3.32
C ALA A 96 -3.82 0.90 -2.36
N LEU A 97 -4.51 0.21 -1.45
CA LEU A 97 -5.35 0.85 -0.44
C LEU A 97 -4.56 1.42 0.76
N LEU A 98 -3.25 1.20 0.81
CA LEU A 98 -2.42 1.77 1.87
C LEU A 98 -2.36 3.28 1.71
N HIS A 99 -2.76 3.97 2.78
CA HIS A 99 -2.80 5.43 2.76
C HIS A 99 -1.42 6.04 2.49
N GLY A 100 -1.38 6.99 1.60
CA GLY A 100 -0.16 7.74 1.28
C GLY A 100 0.78 7.05 0.29
N LEU A 101 0.40 5.90 -0.29
CA LEU A 101 1.25 5.21 -1.27
C LEU A 101 1.28 5.96 -2.61
N GLU A 102 0.18 6.58 -3.02
CA GLU A 102 0.12 7.41 -4.23
C GLU A 102 1.05 8.61 -4.08
N GLU A 103 0.90 9.37 -3.02
CA GLU A 103 1.68 10.57 -2.72
C GLU A 103 3.19 10.25 -2.61
N LEU A 104 3.51 9.12 -1.97
CA LEU A 104 4.89 8.69 -1.82
C LEU A 104 5.52 8.34 -3.18
N LEU A 105 4.80 7.64 -4.04
CA LEU A 105 5.27 7.27 -5.37
C LEU A 105 5.38 8.50 -6.26
N GLU A 106 4.41 9.41 -6.24
CA GLU A 106 4.49 10.68 -6.98
C GLU A 106 5.69 11.52 -6.55
N GLU A 107 5.94 11.64 -5.23
CA GLU A 107 7.10 12.35 -4.71
C GLU A 107 8.43 11.75 -5.18
N LYS A 108 8.51 10.42 -5.20
CA LYS A 108 9.75 9.70 -5.55
C LYS A 108 10.00 9.58 -7.04
N THR A 109 8.97 9.50 -7.87
CA THR A 109 9.10 9.28 -9.32
C THR A 109 8.84 10.54 -10.15
N GLY A 110 8.12 11.50 -9.60
CA GLY A 110 7.64 12.68 -10.35
C GLY A 110 6.51 12.33 -11.34
N ILE A 111 5.92 11.14 -11.26
CA ILE A 111 4.89 10.67 -12.18
C ILE A 111 3.57 10.57 -11.42
N THR A 112 2.50 11.11 -12.00
CA THR A 112 1.15 11.02 -11.41
C THR A 112 0.78 9.57 -11.15
N THR A 113 0.38 9.28 -9.93
CA THR A 113 0.02 7.94 -9.47
C THR A 113 -1.42 7.93 -8.95
N MET A 114 -2.19 6.95 -9.36
CA MET A 114 -3.60 6.83 -8.96
C MET A 114 -3.95 5.39 -8.62
N THR A 115 -4.85 5.20 -7.66
CA THR A 115 -5.42 3.88 -7.36
C THR A 115 -6.61 3.60 -8.27
N ALA A 116 -6.71 2.38 -8.78
CA ALA A 116 -7.85 1.93 -9.56
C ALA A 116 -9.15 2.05 -8.73
N GLU A 117 -10.28 2.30 -9.40
CA GLU A 117 -11.60 2.45 -8.75
C GLU A 117 -11.97 1.26 -7.84
N ASP A 118 -11.63 0.04 -8.25
CA ASP A 118 -11.79 -1.17 -7.43
C ASP A 118 -10.47 -1.98 -7.47
N PRO A 119 -9.49 -1.59 -6.67
CA PRO A 119 -8.15 -2.14 -6.79
C PRO A 119 -8.08 -3.63 -6.47
N LEU A 120 -8.96 -4.12 -5.59
CA LEU A 120 -9.01 -5.55 -5.21
C LEU A 120 -9.52 -6.44 -6.33
N ARG A 121 -10.43 -5.93 -7.18
CA ARG A 121 -11.05 -6.70 -8.27
C ARG A 121 -10.58 -6.26 -9.66
N ALA A 122 -9.74 -5.24 -9.77
CA ALA A 122 -9.30 -4.66 -11.04
C ALA A 122 -8.76 -5.70 -12.02
N VAL A 123 -7.94 -6.64 -11.54
CA VAL A 123 -7.37 -7.72 -12.38
C VAL A 123 -8.47 -8.67 -12.90
N ALA A 124 -9.40 -9.08 -12.05
CA ALA A 124 -10.50 -9.96 -12.45
C ALA A 124 -11.44 -9.29 -13.45
N ILE A 125 -11.77 -8.02 -13.21
CA ILE A 125 -12.60 -7.21 -14.12
C ILE A 125 -11.88 -7.04 -15.47
N GLY A 126 -10.61 -6.70 -15.46
CA GLY A 126 -9.80 -6.55 -16.67
C GLY A 126 -9.71 -7.84 -17.48
N THR A 127 -9.52 -8.97 -16.82
CA THR A 127 -9.51 -10.30 -17.48
C THR A 127 -10.85 -10.60 -18.12
N GLY A 128 -11.98 -10.32 -17.45
CA GLY A 128 -13.32 -10.48 -18.01
C GLY A 128 -13.51 -9.66 -19.28
N LYS A 129 -13.20 -8.36 -19.22
CA LYS A 129 -13.27 -7.48 -20.39
C LYS A 129 -12.39 -7.93 -21.56
N TYR A 130 -11.21 -8.47 -21.27
CA TYR A 130 -10.32 -8.96 -22.30
C TYR A 130 -10.89 -10.20 -23.03
N ILE A 131 -11.54 -11.11 -22.30
CA ILE A 131 -12.22 -12.28 -22.89
C ILE A 131 -13.36 -11.85 -23.81
N GLU A 132 -14.14 -10.84 -23.41
CA GLU A 132 -15.21 -10.28 -24.23
C GLU A 132 -14.67 -9.72 -25.55
N LEU A 133 -13.58 -8.92 -25.48
CA LEU A 133 -12.91 -8.39 -26.67
C LEU A 133 -12.37 -9.47 -27.61
N LEU A 134 -11.86 -10.58 -27.07
CA LEU A 134 -11.40 -11.71 -27.88
C LEU A 134 -12.57 -12.43 -28.56
N SER A 135 -13.71 -12.55 -27.91
CA SER A 135 -14.93 -13.16 -28.48
C SER A 135 -15.46 -12.34 -29.66
N GLU A 136 -15.47 -11.02 -29.53
CA GLU A 136 -15.93 -10.10 -30.59
C GLU A 136 -15.02 -10.13 -31.83
N LYS A 137 -13.70 -10.32 -31.65
CA LYS A 137 -12.76 -10.41 -32.77
C LYS A 137 -12.80 -11.73 -33.55
N ASN A 138 -13.37 -12.77 -32.95
CA ASN A 138 -13.48 -14.10 -33.56
C ASN A 138 -14.83 -14.38 -34.22
N ASN A 139 -15.76 -13.42 -34.20
CA ASN A 139 -17.03 -13.41 -34.91
C ASN A 139 -16.99 -12.44 -36.10
#